data_626106892f9d67b94e2a33de28ecbc8d
#
_entry.id   626106892f9d67b94e2a33de28ecbc8d
#
_cell.length_a   1.000
_cell.length_b   1.000
_cell.length_c   1.000
_cell.angle_alpha   90.00
_cell.angle_beta   90.00
_cell.angle_gamma   90.00
#
_symmetry.space_group_name_H-M   'P 1'
#
loop_
_entity.id
_entity.type
_entity.pdbx_description
1 polymer ?
#
loop_
_entity_poly.entity_id
_entity_poly.type
_entity_poly.pdbx_seq_one_letter_code
_entity_poly.pdbx_strand_id
1 'polypeptide(L)'
;MAFNNVGFGTLAPGQTARWWYSFGGADRGAQMAEGHPLNPGGSLLAYDQTKVRDNSGTITYWVTIRNIGSVTTNFSLQGGGLS
;
A
#
# COMPACT_ATOMS: atom_id res chain seq x y z
N MET A 1 13.03 -8.66 -8.56
CA MET A 1 12.18 -7.68 -7.87
C MET A 1 11.80 -8.21 -6.50
N ALA A 2 11.85 -7.38 -5.48
CA ALA A 2 11.60 -7.78 -4.11
C ALA A 2 10.31 -7.13 -3.58
N PHE A 3 9.57 -7.88 -2.77
CA PHE A 3 8.44 -7.36 -2.02
C PHE A 3 8.87 -7.16 -0.58
N ASN A 4 8.60 -6.00 -0.06
CA ASN A 4 8.95 -5.62 1.29
C ASN A 4 7.73 -5.13 2.04
N ASN A 5 7.77 -5.27 3.37
CA ASN A 5 6.81 -4.59 4.22
C ASN A 5 7.15 -3.10 4.23
N VAL A 6 6.18 -2.27 3.90
CA VAL A 6 6.35 -0.81 3.96
C VAL A 6 5.62 -0.19 5.13
N GLY A 7 4.89 -0.99 5.90
CA GLY A 7 4.21 -0.52 7.10
C GLY A 7 3.23 -1.54 7.65
N PHE A 8 2.66 -1.22 8.80
CA PHE A 8 1.63 -2.02 9.46
C PHE A 8 0.47 -1.12 9.82
N GLY A 9 -0.73 -1.66 9.81
CA GLY A 9 -1.91 -0.91 10.16
C GLY A 9 -3.04 -1.80 10.65
N THR A 10 -4.11 -1.14 11.09
CA THR A 10 -5.35 -1.79 11.53
C THR A 10 -6.51 -0.97 11.01
N LEU A 11 -7.47 -1.65 10.37
CA LEU A 11 -8.67 -1.03 9.85
C LEU A 11 -9.90 -1.78 10.33
N ALA A 12 -10.88 -1.03 10.83
CA ALA A 12 -12.21 -1.57 11.12
C ALA A 12 -12.98 -1.75 9.81
N PRO A 13 -14.05 -2.57 9.80
CA PRO A 13 -14.86 -2.74 8.59
C PRO A 13 -15.32 -1.41 8.01
N GLY A 14 -15.12 -1.23 6.71
CA GLY A 14 -15.47 -0.01 5.99
C GLY A 14 -14.48 1.13 6.10
N GLN A 15 -13.49 1.04 6.97
CA GLN A 15 -12.46 2.06 7.09
C GLN A 15 -11.48 2.02 5.93
N THR A 16 -10.93 3.20 5.63
CA THR A 16 -10.00 3.41 4.52
C THR A 16 -8.79 4.16 5.05
N ALA A 17 -7.61 3.79 4.55
CA ALA A 17 -6.37 4.50 4.82
C ALA A 17 -5.61 4.69 3.52
N ARG A 18 -5.05 5.89 3.33
CA ARG A 18 -4.20 6.16 2.19
C ARG A 18 -2.74 6.10 2.65
N TRP A 19 -1.94 5.34 1.92
CA TRP A 19 -0.53 5.11 2.21
C TRP A 19 0.33 5.68 1.12
N TRP A 20 1.53 6.10 1.49
CA TRP A 20 2.55 6.45 0.52
C TRP A 20 3.86 5.73 0.88
N TYR A 21 4.68 5.54 -0.13
CA TYR A 21 6.02 4.98 0.05
C TYR A 21 6.93 5.49 -1.06
N SER A 22 8.24 5.43 -0.81
CA SER A 22 9.23 5.88 -1.76
C SER A 22 10.51 5.05 -1.62
N PHE A 23 11.36 5.21 -2.59
CA PHE A 23 12.67 4.56 -2.63
C PHE A 23 13.75 5.64 -2.63
N GLY A 24 13.69 6.52 -1.61
CA GLY A 24 14.57 7.68 -1.55
C GLY A 24 14.31 8.70 -2.65
N GLY A 25 13.11 8.71 -3.22
CA GLY A 25 12.76 9.58 -4.34
C GLY A 25 13.16 9.04 -5.71
N ALA A 26 13.79 7.87 -5.77
CA ALA A 26 14.21 7.28 -7.04
C ALA A 26 13.01 6.67 -7.78
N ASP A 27 13.10 6.67 -9.10
CA ASP A 27 12.14 6.02 -9.98
C ASP A 27 12.48 4.53 -10.09
N ARG A 28 11.60 3.68 -9.57
CA ARG A 28 11.73 2.22 -9.63
C ARG A 28 10.80 1.60 -10.66
N GLY A 29 10.30 2.39 -11.61
CA GLY A 29 9.34 1.93 -12.57
C GLY A 29 7.96 1.76 -11.98
N ALA A 30 7.14 0.91 -12.56
CA ALA A 30 5.81 0.64 -12.04
C ALA A 30 5.90 -0.16 -10.74
N GLN A 31 5.24 0.32 -9.71
CA GLN A 31 5.17 -0.33 -8.41
C GLN A 31 3.71 -0.46 -8.01
N MET A 32 3.44 -1.46 -7.18
CA MET A 32 2.12 -1.64 -6.60
C MET A 32 2.26 -2.11 -5.17
N ALA A 33 1.24 -1.85 -4.37
CA ALA A 33 1.19 -2.30 -2.99
C ALA A 33 -0.21 -2.78 -2.66
N GLU A 34 -0.30 -3.66 -1.68
CA GLU A 34 -1.58 -4.14 -1.17
C GLU A 34 -1.47 -4.42 0.32
N GLY A 35 -2.61 -4.50 0.98
CA GLY A 35 -2.68 -4.91 2.36
C GLY A 35 -2.62 -6.42 2.46
N HIS A 36 -1.74 -6.94 3.31
CA HIS A 36 -1.64 -8.36 3.61
C HIS A 36 -2.34 -8.63 4.94
N PRO A 37 -3.55 -9.23 4.94
CA PRO A 37 -4.27 -9.47 6.18
C PRO A 37 -3.50 -10.43 7.08
N LEU A 38 -3.38 -10.07 8.36
CA LEU A 38 -2.64 -10.87 9.35
C LEU A 38 -3.55 -11.70 10.23
N ASN A 39 -4.86 -11.46 10.24
CA ASN A 39 -5.78 -12.23 11.04
C ASN A 39 -6.86 -12.87 10.17
N PRO A 40 -7.44 -14.00 10.64
CA PRO A 40 -8.48 -14.69 9.87
C PRO A 40 -9.71 -13.82 9.63
N GLY A 41 -10.31 -13.97 8.46
CA GLY A 41 -11.49 -13.22 8.06
C GLY A 41 -11.18 -11.84 7.49
N GLY A 42 -9.93 -11.42 7.49
CA GLY A 42 -9.53 -10.14 6.91
C GLY A 42 -9.69 -10.11 5.40
N SER A 43 -10.22 -9.02 4.89
CA SER A 43 -10.39 -8.82 3.46
C SER A 43 -10.12 -7.36 3.13
N LEU A 44 -9.07 -7.10 2.38
CA LEU A 44 -8.59 -5.75 2.10
C LEU A 44 -8.56 -5.51 0.59
N LEU A 45 -9.08 -4.35 0.19
CA LEU A 45 -9.02 -3.89 -1.18
C LEU A 45 -7.93 -2.83 -1.30
N ALA A 46 -7.01 -3.02 -2.23
CA ALA A 46 -6.04 -2.00 -2.59
C ALA A 46 -6.49 -1.35 -3.90
N TYR A 47 -6.53 -0.03 -3.94
CA TYR A 47 -6.94 0.69 -5.13
C TYR A 47 -6.27 2.06 -5.18
N ASP A 48 -6.47 2.75 -6.29
CA ASP A 48 -5.97 4.12 -6.44
C ASP A 48 -4.44 4.17 -6.39
N GLN A 49 -3.80 3.22 -7.05
CA GLN A 49 -2.34 3.20 -7.18
C GLN A 49 -1.90 4.43 -7.96
N THR A 50 -1.12 5.30 -7.34
CA THR A 50 -0.71 6.57 -7.94
C THR A 50 0.79 6.75 -7.81
N LYS A 51 1.41 7.19 -8.89
CA LYS A 51 2.82 7.52 -8.93
C LYS A 51 2.95 9.01 -9.24
N VAL A 52 3.61 9.73 -8.35
CA VAL A 52 3.78 11.18 -8.47
C VAL A 52 5.24 11.51 -8.68
N ARG A 53 5.53 12.31 -9.69
CA ARG A 53 6.83 12.96 -9.88
C ARG A 53 6.65 14.44 -9.61
N ASP A 54 7.27 14.96 -8.57
CA ASP A 54 7.15 16.36 -8.23
C ASP A 54 8.06 17.24 -9.11
N ASN A 55 8.06 18.54 -8.87
CA ASN A 55 8.83 19.48 -9.69
C ASN A 55 10.34 19.29 -9.57
N SER A 56 10.81 18.66 -8.51
CA SER A 56 12.24 18.35 -8.34
C SER A 56 12.62 16.99 -8.91
N GLY A 57 11.66 16.23 -9.42
CA GLY A 57 11.85 14.89 -9.96
C GLY A 57 11.75 13.77 -8.94
N THR A 58 11.39 14.07 -7.71
CA THR A 58 11.22 13.06 -6.65
C THR A 58 9.97 12.24 -6.89
N ILE A 59 10.12 10.92 -6.79
CA ILE A 59 9.03 9.98 -7.03
C ILE A 59 8.45 9.50 -5.71
N THR A 60 7.13 9.56 -5.60
CA THR A 60 6.36 9.02 -4.47
C THR A 60 5.24 8.14 -5.01
N TYR A 61 5.04 7.00 -4.37
CA TYR A 61 3.97 6.05 -4.72
C TYR A 61 2.89 6.10 -3.66
N TRP A 62 1.64 6.01 -4.10
CA TRP A 62 0.47 6.06 -3.23
C TRP A 62 -0.44 4.87 -3.48
N VAL A 63 -1.13 4.44 -2.44
CA VAL A 63 -2.16 3.42 -2.54
C VAL A 63 -3.20 3.65 -1.46
N THR A 64 -4.44 3.31 -1.74
CA THR A 64 -5.52 3.34 -0.76
C THR A 64 -5.88 1.91 -0.39
N ILE A 65 -5.99 1.64 0.91
CA ILE A 65 -6.39 0.34 1.44
C ILE A 65 -7.73 0.52 2.14
N ARG A 66 -8.69 -0.34 1.82
CA ARG A 66 -10.01 -0.36 2.44
C ARG A 66 -10.31 -1.74 3.00
N ASN A 67 -10.82 -1.78 4.23
CA ASN A 67 -11.34 -3.02 4.79
C ASN A 67 -12.74 -3.26 4.23
N ILE A 68 -12.86 -4.23 3.34
CA ILE A 68 -14.13 -4.62 2.71
C ILE A 68 -14.75 -5.85 3.37
N GLY A 69 -14.13 -6.35 4.43
CA GLY A 69 -14.63 -7.49 5.19
C GLY A 69 -15.50 -7.06 6.35
N SER A 70 -15.80 -8.02 7.20
CA SER A 70 -16.70 -7.85 8.35
C SER A 70 -15.98 -7.84 9.70
N VAL A 71 -14.65 -8.00 9.71
CA VAL A 71 -13.86 -8.02 10.94
C VAL A 71 -12.78 -6.95 10.89
N THR A 72 -12.45 -6.39 12.05
CA THR A 72 -11.29 -5.51 12.18
C THR A 72 -10.03 -6.28 11.79
N THR A 73 -9.25 -5.73 10.89
CA THR A 73 -8.14 -6.43 10.27
C THR A 73 -6.83 -5.73 10.53
N ASN A 74 -5.89 -6.46 11.11
CA ASN A 74 -4.48 -6.06 11.17
C ASN A 74 -3.82 -6.48 9.86
N PHE A 75 -2.94 -5.64 9.35
CA PHE A 75 -2.29 -5.95 8.09
C PHE A 75 -0.88 -5.38 8.02
N SER A 76 -0.07 -5.95 7.15
CA SER A 76 1.16 -5.32 6.68
C SER A 76 0.93 -4.80 5.27
N LEU A 77 1.44 -3.62 4.98
CA LEU A 77 1.43 -3.09 3.62
C LEU A 77 2.66 -3.62 2.90
N GLN A 78 2.44 -4.39 1.85
CA GLN A 78 3.50 -5.00 1.08
C GLN A 78 3.51 -4.44 -0.33
N GLY A 79 4.70 -4.12 -0.84
CA GLY A 79 4.83 -3.55 -2.15
C GLY A 79 5.95 -4.16 -2.96
N GLY A 80 5.86 -3.98 -4.26
CA GLY A 80 6.86 -4.41 -5.21
C GLY A 80 6.45 -4.06 -6.62
N GLY A 81 7.33 -4.31 -7.58
CA GLY A 81 7.08 -3.95 -8.96
C GLY A 81 8.16 -4.42 -9.90
N LEU A 82 8.44 -3.58 -10.92
CA LEU A 82 9.35 -3.94 -12.00
C LEU A 82 10.81 -4.00 -11.58
N SER A 83 11.18 -3.29 -10.55
CA SER A 83 12.59 -3.29 -10.14
C SER A 83 12.78 -3.20 -8.64
#